data_0632ce3985cf1acc213b474a09d3490e
#
_entry.id   0632ce3985cf1acc213b474a09d3490e
#
_cell.length_a   1.000
_cell.length_b   1.000
_cell.length_c   1.000
_cell.angle_alpha   90.00
_cell.angle_beta   90.00
_cell.angle_gamma   90.00
#
_symmetry.space_group_name_H-M   'P 1'
#
loop_
_entity.id
_entity.type
_entity.pdbx_description
1 polymer ?
#
loop_
_entity_poly.entity_id
_entity_poly.type
_entity_poly.pdbx_seq_one_letter_code
_entity_poly.pdbx_strand_id
1 'polypeptide(L)'
;MWKDVLGIDTELLEEEYRVFLQSRHDKSRWEILRLGWTADYNDASNFLDAFRQSSENNDEGYANPDFDALLDQAAQSEDPQKRRSILETSEKIMLADYPVVPLYFFVSKRLIKSYVHGLQSNPLNHIASKSLLVEPH
;
A
#
# COMPACT_ATOMS: atom_id res chain seq x y z
N MET A 1 0.14 23.40 9.28
CA MET A 1 1.23 23.10 8.33
C MET A 1 0.81 23.35 6.87
N TRP A 2 -0.22 22.70 6.32
CA TRP A 2 -0.64 22.93 4.91
C TRP A 2 -1.09 24.37 4.66
N LYS A 3 -1.84 24.98 5.60
CA LYS A 3 -2.22 26.38 5.52
C LYS A 3 -1.00 27.31 5.47
N ASP A 4 0.00 27.07 6.33
CA ASP A 4 1.15 27.97 6.48
C ASP A 4 2.16 27.82 5.33
N VAL A 5 2.28 26.59 4.76
CA VAL A 5 3.28 26.29 3.73
C VAL A 5 2.70 26.37 2.33
N LEU A 6 1.45 25.91 2.14
CA LEU A 6 0.80 25.77 0.83
C LEU A 6 -0.37 26.73 0.64
N GLY A 7 -0.81 27.43 1.69
CA GLY A 7 -2.00 28.30 1.64
C GLY A 7 -3.32 27.52 1.54
N ILE A 8 -3.31 26.21 1.82
CA ILE A 8 -4.47 25.32 1.69
C ILE A 8 -5.14 25.16 3.07
N ASP A 9 -6.39 25.60 3.17
CA ASP A 9 -7.22 25.30 4.34
C ASP A 9 -7.70 23.84 4.26
N THR A 10 -7.48 23.09 5.34
CA THR A 10 -7.83 21.67 5.43
C THR A 10 -8.66 21.39 6.66
N GLU A 11 -9.72 20.63 6.48
CA GLU A 11 -10.51 20.04 7.56
C GLU A 11 -10.15 18.56 7.66
N LEU A 12 -9.82 18.10 8.87
CA LEU A 12 -9.51 16.69 9.12
C LEU A 12 -10.77 15.96 9.55
N LEU A 13 -11.16 14.97 8.77
CA LEU A 13 -12.23 14.05 9.12
C LEU A 13 -11.61 12.77 9.68
N GLU A 14 -11.75 12.55 10.97
CA GLU A 14 -11.35 11.31 11.64
C GLU A 14 -12.56 10.40 11.81
N GLU A 15 -12.44 9.17 11.36
CA GLU A 15 -13.50 8.17 11.45
C GLU A 15 -12.98 6.90 12.14
N GLU A 16 -13.89 6.20 12.83
CA GLU A 16 -13.62 4.83 13.29
C GLU A 16 -13.39 3.94 12.06
N TYR A 17 -12.48 2.95 12.17
CA TYR A 17 -11.99 2.19 11.02
C TYR A 17 -13.08 1.49 10.20
N ARG A 18 -14.13 0.97 10.84
CA ARG A 18 -15.25 0.32 10.11
C ARG A 18 -16.10 1.33 9.34
N VAL A 19 -16.29 2.52 9.90
CA VAL A 19 -16.99 3.63 9.25
C VAL A 19 -16.15 4.10 8.07
N PHE A 20 -14.85 4.29 8.27
CA PHE A 20 -13.90 4.65 7.24
C PHE A 20 -13.92 3.68 6.04
N LEU A 21 -13.95 2.35 6.27
CA LEU A 21 -14.04 1.37 5.19
C LEU A 21 -15.31 1.50 4.31
N GLN A 22 -16.38 2.04 4.88
CA GLN A 22 -17.60 2.32 4.12
C GLN A 22 -17.55 3.68 3.42
N SER A 23 -17.03 4.69 4.12
CA SER A 23 -17.01 6.08 3.63
C SER A 23 -15.93 6.32 2.59
N ARG A 24 -14.86 5.52 2.53
CA ARG A 24 -13.75 5.71 1.58
C ARG A 24 -14.21 5.66 0.12
N HIS A 25 -15.26 4.92 -0.19
CA HIS A 25 -15.83 4.83 -1.53
C HIS A 25 -16.78 5.99 -1.88
N ASP A 26 -17.14 6.82 -0.91
CA ASP A 26 -17.99 7.99 -1.11
C ASP A 26 -17.13 9.25 -1.36
N LYS A 27 -16.79 9.48 -2.61
CA LYS A 27 -15.94 10.61 -3.04
C LYS A 27 -16.53 11.99 -2.73
N SER A 28 -17.79 12.09 -2.32
CA SER A 28 -18.38 13.37 -1.89
C SER A 28 -17.93 13.79 -0.49
N ARG A 29 -17.33 12.88 0.27
CA ARG A 29 -16.93 13.09 1.66
C ARG A 29 -15.50 13.53 1.87
N TRP A 30 -14.64 13.39 0.87
CA TRP A 30 -13.21 13.69 0.98
C TRP A 30 -12.63 14.16 -0.35
N GLU A 31 -11.63 15.02 -0.28
CA GLU A 31 -10.83 15.46 -1.41
C GLU A 31 -9.47 14.77 -1.41
N ILE A 32 -8.96 14.44 -0.22
CA ILE A 32 -7.71 13.70 -0.02
C ILE A 32 -7.94 12.62 1.03
N LEU A 33 -7.58 11.39 0.69
CA LEU A 33 -7.72 10.23 1.54
C LEU A 33 -6.33 9.73 1.97
N ARG A 34 -6.16 9.47 3.28
CA ARG A 34 -4.95 8.84 3.78
C ARG A 34 -5.16 7.35 3.92
N LEU A 35 -4.42 6.59 3.13
CA LEU A 35 -4.43 5.12 3.15
C LEU A 35 -3.05 4.54 3.45
N GLY A 36 -3.01 3.27 3.81
CA GLY A 36 -1.82 2.45 3.88
C GLY A 36 -2.08 1.11 3.21
N TRP A 37 -1.11 0.58 2.53
CA TRP A 37 -1.16 -0.75 1.92
C TRP A 37 -0.12 -1.67 2.53
N THR A 38 -0.53 -2.86 2.91
CA THR A 38 0.36 -3.96 3.29
C THR A 38 0.19 -5.06 2.26
N ALA A 39 1.30 -5.51 1.68
CA ALA A 39 1.22 -6.50 0.62
C ALA A 39 0.65 -7.83 1.12
N ASP A 40 -0.27 -8.43 0.35
CA ASP A 40 -0.84 -9.75 0.60
C ASP A 40 0.15 -10.86 0.23
N TYR A 41 1.06 -10.58 -0.71
CA TYR A 41 2.14 -11.46 -1.13
C TYR A 41 3.39 -10.65 -1.46
N ASN A 42 4.55 -11.31 -1.41
CA ASN A 42 5.86 -10.65 -1.56
C ASN A 42 6.19 -10.39 -3.03
N ASP A 43 5.50 -9.45 -3.65
CA ASP A 43 5.74 -8.98 -5.01
C ASP A 43 5.33 -7.51 -5.17
N ALA A 44 6.09 -6.76 -5.97
CA ALA A 44 5.84 -5.34 -6.21
C ALA A 44 4.51 -5.09 -6.93
N SER A 45 4.03 -6.03 -7.75
CA SER A 45 2.73 -5.90 -8.43
C SER A 45 1.57 -5.74 -7.46
N ASN A 46 1.65 -6.31 -6.23
CA ASN A 46 0.59 -6.18 -5.24
C ASN A 46 0.29 -4.72 -4.86
N PHE A 47 1.29 -3.84 -4.91
CA PHE A 47 1.10 -2.41 -4.66
C PHE A 47 0.54 -1.69 -5.89
N LEU A 48 0.96 -2.06 -7.08
CA LEU A 48 0.53 -1.40 -8.33
C LEU A 48 -0.86 -1.87 -8.76
N ASP A 49 -1.19 -3.14 -8.55
CA ASP A 49 -2.51 -3.71 -8.90
C ASP A 49 -3.66 -3.03 -8.14
N ALA A 50 -3.40 -2.42 -6.98
CA ALA A 50 -4.40 -1.62 -6.27
C ALA A 50 -4.90 -0.42 -7.08
N PHE A 51 -4.08 0.11 -8.00
CA PHE A 51 -4.39 1.27 -8.85
C PHE A 51 -4.89 0.90 -10.25
N ARG A 52 -5.06 -0.38 -10.58
CA ARG A 52 -5.68 -0.78 -11.84
C ARG A 52 -7.09 -0.19 -11.97
N GLN A 53 -7.47 0.18 -13.17
CA GLN A 53 -8.82 0.68 -13.44
C GLN A 53 -9.91 -0.29 -12.97
N SER A 54 -9.65 -1.60 -13.04
CA SER A 54 -10.58 -2.65 -12.62
C SER A 54 -10.50 -3.01 -11.13
N SER A 55 -9.59 -2.41 -10.37
CA SER A 55 -9.39 -2.74 -8.95
C SER A 55 -10.46 -2.11 -8.06
N GLU A 56 -11.03 -2.91 -7.16
CA GLU A 56 -11.94 -2.42 -6.11
C GLU A 56 -11.22 -1.54 -5.07
N ASN A 57 -9.89 -1.58 -5.04
CA ASN A 57 -9.06 -0.75 -4.15
C ASN A 57 -8.65 0.59 -4.77
N ASN A 58 -9.04 0.83 -6.01
CA ASN A 58 -8.78 2.09 -6.72
C ASN A 58 -9.82 3.15 -6.30
N ASP A 59 -9.72 3.60 -5.07
CA ASP A 59 -10.64 4.61 -4.52
C ASP A 59 -10.51 5.97 -5.24
N GLU A 60 -9.32 6.27 -5.75
CA GLU A 60 -9.01 7.50 -6.50
C GLU A 60 -9.71 7.52 -7.87
N GLY A 61 -10.02 6.35 -8.42
CA GLY A 61 -10.57 6.18 -9.77
C GLY A 61 -9.54 6.47 -10.84
N TYR A 62 -8.27 6.15 -10.56
CA TYR A 62 -7.20 6.25 -11.55
C TYR A 62 -7.50 5.35 -12.75
N ALA A 63 -7.31 5.87 -13.94
CA ALA A 63 -7.55 5.17 -15.20
C ALA A 63 -6.51 5.59 -16.24
N ASN A 64 -5.51 4.74 -16.44
CA ASN A 64 -4.49 4.92 -17.44
C ASN A 64 -4.27 3.59 -18.18
N PRO A 65 -4.69 3.48 -19.46
CA PRO A 65 -4.56 2.24 -20.23
C PRO A 65 -3.11 1.76 -20.41
N ASP A 66 -2.15 2.67 -20.50
CA ASP A 66 -0.73 2.32 -20.65
C ASP A 66 -0.19 1.71 -19.35
N PHE A 67 -0.62 2.23 -18.20
CA PHE A 67 -0.31 1.64 -16.91
C PHE A 67 -0.85 0.21 -16.79
N ASP A 68 -2.13 0.00 -17.09
CA ASP A 68 -2.76 -1.33 -17.02
C ASP A 68 -2.09 -2.31 -18.00
N ALA A 69 -1.77 -1.88 -19.23
CA ALA A 69 -1.09 -2.70 -20.24
C ALA A 69 0.32 -3.12 -19.78
N LEU A 70 1.06 -2.24 -19.10
CA LEU A 70 2.37 -2.58 -18.54
C LEU A 70 2.26 -3.62 -17.42
N LEU A 71 1.26 -3.53 -16.56
CA LEU A 71 1.04 -4.55 -15.53
C LEU A 71 0.70 -5.92 -16.15
N ASP A 72 -0.10 -5.95 -17.22
CA ASP A 72 -0.39 -7.19 -17.96
C ASP A 72 0.87 -7.75 -18.62
N GLN A 73 1.71 -6.89 -19.18
CA GLN A 73 3.01 -7.30 -19.74
C GLN A 73 3.96 -7.84 -18.67
N ALA A 74 3.98 -7.22 -17.49
CA ALA A 74 4.77 -7.71 -16.36
C ALA A 74 4.31 -9.09 -15.89
N ALA A 75 2.99 -9.33 -15.85
CA ALA A 75 2.42 -10.62 -15.47
C ALA A 75 2.79 -11.75 -16.43
N GLN A 76 3.01 -11.43 -17.71
CA GLN A 76 3.38 -12.40 -18.76
C GLN A 76 4.90 -12.59 -18.89
N SER A 77 5.71 -11.78 -18.21
CA SER A 77 7.17 -11.84 -18.36
C SER A 77 7.77 -12.94 -17.48
N GLU A 78 8.45 -13.90 -18.11
CA GLU A 78 9.20 -14.96 -17.44
C GLU A 78 10.60 -14.49 -16.97
N ASP A 79 11.15 -13.44 -17.57
CA ASP A 79 12.43 -12.85 -17.19
C ASP A 79 12.24 -11.90 -15.99
N PRO A 80 12.82 -12.20 -14.81
CA PRO A 80 12.65 -11.38 -13.61
C PRO A 80 13.20 -9.95 -13.77
N GLN A 81 14.29 -9.77 -14.54
CA GLN A 81 14.87 -8.44 -14.73
C GLN A 81 14.00 -7.58 -15.66
N LYS A 82 13.53 -8.18 -16.75
CA LYS A 82 12.59 -7.53 -17.66
C LYS A 82 11.29 -7.20 -16.92
N ARG A 83 10.74 -8.15 -16.16
CA ARG A 83 9.53 -7.93 -15.35
C ARG A 83 9.70 -6.77 -14.40
N ARG A 84 10.82 -6.71 -13.66
CA ARG A 84 11.14 -5.62 -12.75
C ARG A 84 11.16 -4.27 -13.48
N SER A 85 11.84 -4.19 -14.63
CA SER A 85 11.93 -2.97 -15.41
C SER A 85 10.56 -2.47 -15.90
N ILE A 86 9.65 -3.39 -16.26
CA ILE A 86 8.28 -3.06 -16.65
C ILE A 86 7.51 -2.49 -15.43
N LEU A 87 7.60 -3.12 -14.26
CA LEU A 87 6.94 -2.63 -13.04
C LEU A 87 7.47 -1.26 -12.61
N GLU A 88 8.80 -1.04 -12.69
CA GLU A 88 9.39 0.27 -12.41
C GLU A 88 8.93 1.35 -13.41
N THR A 89 8.65 0.97 -14.66
CA THR A 89 8.13 1.89 -15.67
C THR A 89 6.66 2.23 -15.38
N SER A 90 5.85 1.24 -15.03
CA SER A 90 4.44 1.48 -14.67
C SER A 90 4.31 2.34 -13.41
N GLU A 91 5.16 2.12 -12.40
CA GLU A 91 5.21 2.96 -11.21
C GLU A 91 5.53 4.43 -11.55
N LYS A 92 6.51 4.66 -12.44
CA LYS A 92 6.86 6.03 -12.87
C LYS A 92 5.71 6.73 -13.58
N ILE A 93 4.98 6.02 -14.42
CA ILE A 93 3.79 6.58 -15.11
C ILE A 93 2.73 6.95 -14.08
N MET A 94 2.39 6.02 -13.20
CA MET A 94 1.40 6.25 -12.16
C MET A 94 1.78 7.45 -11.28
N LEU A 95 3.02 7.52 -10.80
CA LEU A 95 3.46 8.62 -9.95
C LEU A 95 3.49 9.97 -10.69
N ALA A 96 3.73 9.98 -12.00
CA ALA A 96 3.69 11.19 -12.82
C ALA A 96 2.25 11.72 -13.03
N ASP A 97 1.26 10.84 -12.97
CA ASP A 97 -0.17 11.20 -13.05
C ASP A 97 -0.76 11.65 -11.70
N TYR A 98 0.00 11.50 -10.60
CA TYR A 98 -0.37 11.92 -9.25
C TYR A 98 -1.68 11.36 -8.65
N PRO A 99 -2.10 10.13 -8.90
CA PRO A 99 -3.26 9.55 -8.20
C PRO A 99 -2.97 9.35 -6.72
N VAL A 100 -1.70 9.22 -6.35
CA VAL A 100 -1.24 9.00 -4.98
C VAL A 100 0.06 9.75 -4.71
N VAL A 101 0.23 10.17 -3.46
CA VAL A 101 1.48 10.77 -2.95
C VAL A 101 2.06 9.83 -1.90
N PRO A 102 3.10 9.04 -2.21
CA PRO A 102 3.77 8.19 -1.22
C PRO A 102 4.41 9.04 -0.12
N LEU A 103 4.12 8.72 1.15
CA LEU A 103 4.62 9.51 2.28
C LEU A 103 5.79 8.80 2.99
N TYR A 104 5.65 7.53 3.32
CA TYR A 104 6.66 6.75 4.03
C TYR A 104 6.36 5.25 3.98
N PHE A 105 7.37 4.44 4.26
CA PHE A 105 7.20 3.02 4.52
C PHE A 105 6.80 2.81 5.97
N PHE A 106 5.70 2.08 6.17
CA PHE A 106 5.25 1.72 7.51
C PHE A 106 6.20 0.71 8.17
N VAL A 107 6.59 0.98 9.41
CA VAL A 107 7.46 0.09 10.19
C VAL A 107 6.69 -0.46 11.38
N SER A 108 6.55 -1.78 11.45
CA SER A 108 5.99 -2.46 12.62
C SER A 108 6.99 -2.45 13.78
N LYS A 109 6.58 -1.90 14.91
CA LYS A 109 7.37 -1.92 16.15
C LYS A 109 6.79 -2.97 17.09
N ARG A 110 7.66 -3.78 17.69
CA ARG A 110 7.28 -4.83 18.64
C ARG A 110 8.18 -4.81 19.87
N LEU A 111 7.56 -4.94 21.02
CA LEU A 111 8.24 -5.22 22.27
C LEU A 111 8.09 -6.72 22.55
N ILE A 112 9.22 -7.41 22.62
CA ILE A 112 9.28 -8.85 22.83
C ILE A 112 9.96 -9.10 24.18
N LYS A 113 9.34 -9.90 25.03
CA LYS A 113 9.94 -10.31 26.30
C LYS A 113 11.12 -11.24 26.02
N SER A 114 12.15 -11.20 26.89
CA SER A 114 13.38 -11.96 26.71
C SER A 114 13.18 -13.49 26.69
N TYR A 115 12.12 -13.96 27.30
CA TYR A 115 11.73 -15.38 27.35
C TYR A 115 10.88 -15.84 26.14
N VAL A 116 10.66 -14.97 25.14
CA VAL A 116 9.94 -15.32 23.91
C VAL A 116 10.93 -15.38 22.74
N HIS A 117 11.04 -16.53 22.13
CA HIS A 117 11.98 -16.82 21.04
C HIS A 117 11.26 -17.25 19.77
N GLY A 118 11.99 -17.32 18.65
CA GLY A 118 11.49 -17.82 17.37
C GLY A 118 10.69 -16.80 16.55
N LEU A 119 10.63 -15.53 16.97
CA LEU A 119 9.99 -14.48 16.22
C LEU A 119 10.90 -14.02 15.07
N GLN A 120 10.48 -14.27 13.84
CA GLN A 120 11.21 -13.85 12.64
C GLN A 120 10.45 -12.73 11.93
N SER A 121 11.17 -11.67 11.59
CA SER A 121 10.64 -10.58 10.76
C SER A 121 10.57 -11.03 9.31
N ASN A 122 9.49 -10.64 8.62
CA ASN A 122 9.35 -10.86 7.17
C ASN A 122 8.59 -9.69 6.54
N PRO A 123 8.72 -9.50 5.19
CA PRO A 123 8.11 -8.37 4.49
C PRO A 123 6.58 -8.27 4.63
N LEU A 124 5.91 -9.40 4.77
CA LEU A 124 4.44 -9.48 4.90
C LEU A 124 3.95 -9.27 6.33
N ASN A 125 4.87 -9.13 7.29
CA ASN A 125 4.55 -9.01 8.71
C ASN A 125 3.73 -10.18 9.28
N HIS A 126 3.80 -11.35 8.65
CA HIS A 126 3.11 -12.56 9.07
C HIS A 126 3.98 -13.35 10.05
N ILE A 127 3.49 -13.54 11.27
CA ILE A 127 4.19 -14.33 12.29
C ILE A 127 3.42 -15.64 12.49
N ALA A 128 4.09 -16.73 12.17
CA ALA A 128 3.55 -18.05 12.43
C ALA A 128 3.74 -18.39 13.93
N SER A 129 2.67 -18.48 14.69
CA SER A 129 2.70 -18.82 16.12
C SER A 129 3.38 -20.16 16.42
N LYS A 130 3.35 -21.10 15.47
CA LYS A 130 4.02 -22.41 15.57
C LYS A 130 5.55 -22.34 15.73
N SER A 131 6.17 -21.21 15.36
CA SER A 131 7.62 -21.00 15.50
C SER A 131 8.00 -20.29 16.81
N LEU A 132 7.02 -19.86 17.59
CA LEU A 132 7.26 -19.18 18.86
C LEU A 132 7.49 -20.19 19.99
N LEU A 133 8.52 -19.92 20.78
CA LEU A 133 8.83 -20.65 22.02
C LEU A 133 8.76 -19.67 23.19
N VAL A 134 8.07 -20.06 24.25
CA VAL A 134 8.02 -19.32 25.51
C VAL A 134 8.72 -20.16 26.58
N GLU A 135 9.81 -19.64 27.13
CA GLU A 135 10.53 -20.28 28.23
C GLU A 135 9.84 -20.02 29.56
N PRO A 136 9.95 -20.94 30.56
CA PRO A 136 9.50 -20.68 31.90
C PRO A 136 10.15 -19.43 32.50
N HIS A 137 9.37 -18.59 33.16
CA HIS A 137 9.84 -17.30 33.72
C HIS A 137 9.17 -17.01 35.07
#